data_84869b9ec9ff61760e3418be75d24896
#
_entry.id   84869b9ec9ff61760e3418be75d24896
#
_cell.length_a   1.000
_cell.length_b   1.000
_cell.length_c   1.000
_cell.angle_alpha   90.00
_cell.angle_beta   90.00
_cell.angle_gamma   90.00
#
_symmetry.space_group_name_H-M   'P 1'
#
loop_
_entity.id
_entity.type
_entity.pdbx_description
1 polymer ?
#
loop_
_entity_poly.entity_id
_entity_poly.type
_entity_poly.pdbx_seq_one_letter_code
_entity_poly.pdbx_strand_id
1 'polypeptide(L)'
;MRGTGDRTFALRPPRRGNAGLIEVDGAQPNGQTKATRGDWLNAARDVLVSEGVGEVKVLALSHRLDVSRSSFYWYFKNRQDLLDELLLGWEARNTRTIVERCAAPAKTITGAVCNFFTCFVDPRLFDCGLDFAIREWARREAPVRLRIDAADTTRIAAVTKMFARHGYDASDADTRARILYFMQLGYHALDVREEMALRLSRVEGYVRGFTGAEPDVSDLSDFLSYAETVGQAPQNF
;
A
#
# COMPACT_ATOMS: atom_id res chain seq x y z
N MET A 1 61.76 -25.72 -62.06
CA MET A 1 62.20 -27.10 -61.79
C MET A 1 61.03 -27.78 -61.07
N ARG A 2 60.25 -28.54 -61.76
CA ARG A 2 60.22 -30.01 -61.71
C ARG A 2 59.98 -30.50 -60.29
N GLY A 3 59.00 -31.30 -59.92
CA GLY A 3 58.15 -32.19 -60.70
C GLY A 3 57.31 -32.98 -59.71
N THR A 4 56.21 -33.40 -60.21
CA THR A 4 55.72 -34.79 -60.24
C THR A 4 55.33 -35.33 -58.86
N GLY A 5 54.10 -35.57 -58.56
CA GLY A 5 53.30 -36.67 -59.10
C GLY A 5 53.15 -37.71 -58.06
N ASP A 6 52.01 -38.08 -57.61
CA ASP A 6 51.41 -39.31 -58.05
C ASP A 6 49.98 -39.50 -57.50
N ARG A 7 49.16 -40.09 -58.36
CA ARG A 7 47.78 -40.50 -58.09
C ARG A 7 47.79 -41.89 -57.48
N THR A 8 46.95 -42.14 -56.52
CA THR A 8 46.38 -43.48 -56.45
C THR A 8 44.93 -43.45 -56.00
N PHE A 9 44.15 -44.07 -56.82
CA PHE A 9 42.73 -44.39 -56.75
C PHE A 9 42.48 -45.43 -55.65
N ALA A 10 41.33 -45.38 -54.97
CA ALA A 10 40.37 -46.48 -54.89
C ALA A 10 39.47 -46.42 -53.69
N LEU A 11 38.26 -46.47 -53.96
CA LEU A 11 37.10 -47.31 -53.64
C LEU A 11 36.22 -46.87 -52.48
N ARG A 12 35.01 -46.46 -52.89
CA ARG A 12 33.76 -46.52 -52.13
C ARG A 12 33.30 -47.98 -52.03
N PRO A 13 32.65 -48.45 -50.97
CA PRO A 13 31.24 -48.44 -50.73
C PRO A 13 30.86 -48.61 -49.22
N PRO A 14 29.59 -48.89 -48.79
CA PRO A 14 28.27 -48.43 -49.25
C PRO A 14 27.43 -47.81 -48.12
N ARG A 15 26.32 -47.29 -48.51
CA ARG A 15 25.21 -46.78 -47.66
C ARG A 15 24.53 -47.89 -46.85
N ARG A 16 24.23 -47.57 -45.57
CA ARG A 16 23.06 -47.96 -44.75
C ARG A 16 22.94 -46.88 -43.73
N GLY A 17 21.93 -46.08 -43.58
CA GLY A 17 20.54 -46.40 -43.45
C GLY A 17 20.11 -46.21 -42.03
N ASN A 18 19.48 -45.12 -41.77
CA ASN A 18 18.35 -44.95 -40.88
C ASN A 18 18.52 -44.34 -39.46
N ALA A 19 17.52 -43.51 -39.19
CA ALA A 19 16.99 -42.99 -37.92
C ALA A 19 17.78 -41.81 -37.36
N GLY A 20 17.48 -40.57 -37.64
CA GLY A 20 16.29 -39.86 -37.29
C GLY A 20 16.17 -39.68 -35.79
N LEU A 21 16.85 -38.67 -35.20
CA LEU A 21 16.35 -38.01 -34.00
C LEU A 21 16.62 -36.54 -34.24
N ILE A 22 15.61 -35.87 -34.74
CA ILE A 22 15.48 -34.43 -34.61
C ILE A 22 15.20 -34.18 -33.15
N GLU A 23 16.22 -33.80 -32.37
CA GLU A 23 15.99 -33.09 -31.13
C GLU A 23 15.38 -31.74 -31.51
N VAL A 24 14.08 -31.69 -31.45
CA VAL A 24 13.35 -30.43 -31.40
C VAL A 24 13.68 -29.87 -30.03
N ASP A 25 14.61 -28.93 -30.04
CA ASP A 25 14.85 -28.03 -28.88
C ASP A 25 13.50 -27.36 -28.57
N GLY A 26 12.79 -27.98 -27.64
CA GLY A 26 11.56 -27.47 -27.08
C GLY A 26 11.90 -26.27 -26.19
N ALA A 27 12.06 -25.12 -26.83
CA ALA A 27 11.94 -23.86 -26.14
C ALA A 27 10.56 -23.86 -25.47
N GLN A 28 10.53 -24.17 -24.18
CA GLN A 28 9.35 -23.95 -23.36
C GLN A 28 9.03 -22.46 -23.47
N PRO A 29 7.81 -22.08 -23.82
CA PRO A 29 7.44 -20.68 -23.72
C PRO A 29 7.58 -20.32 -22.23
N ASN A 30 8.49 -19.40 -21.91
CA ASN A 30 8.54 -18.72 -20.64
C ASN A 30 7.10 -18.34 -20.30
N GLY A 31 6.55 -18.98 -19.26
CA GLY A 31 5.25 -18.65 -18.75
C GLY A 31 5.31 -17.20 -18.26
N GLN A 32 4.98 -16.25 -19.15
CA GLN A 32 4.74 -14.88 -18.74
C GLN A 32 3.70 -14.94 -17.64
N THR A 33 4.12 -14.65 -16.43
CA THR A 33 3.22 -14.57 -15.28
C THR A 33 2.18 -13.52 -15.62
N LYS A 34 0.95 -13.97 -15.82
CA LYS A 34 -0.14 -13.11 -16.26
C LYS A 34 -0.46 -12.14 -15.12
N ALA A 35 -0.19 -10.84 -15.32
CA ALA A 35 -0.51 -9.85 -14.30
C ALA A 35 -2.00 -9.94 -13.94
N THR A 36 -2.29 -9.98 -12.66
CA THR A 36 -3.64 -9.99 -12.11
C THR A 36 -4.20 -8.57 -12.00
N ARG A 37 -5.51 -8.46 -11.77
CA ARG A 37 -6.14 -7.17 -11.46
C ARG A 37 -5.50 -6.48 -10.25
N GLY A 38 -5.12 -7.26 -9.22
CA GLY A 38 -4.42 -6.76 -8.04
C GLY A 38 -3.04 -6.19 -8.37
N ASP A 39 -2.29 -6.83 -9.28
CA ASP A 39 -0.96 -6.34 -9.68
C ASP A 39 -1.05 -4.97 -10.36
N TRP A 40 -2.07 -4.76 -11.21
CA TRP A 40 -2.32 -3.46 -11.83
C TRP A 40 -2.66 -2.38 -10.79
N LEU A 41 -3.50 -2.69 -9.80
CA LEU A 41 -3.85 -1.77 -8.72
C LEU A 41 -2.64 -1.46 -7.84
N ASN A 42 -1.82 -2.46 -7.50
CA ASN A 42 -0.61 -2.26 -6.71
C ASN A 42 0.41 -1.40 -7.47
N ALA A 43 0.68 -1.71 -8.74
CA ALA A 43 1.57 -0.90 -9.56
C ALA A 43 1.07 0.55 -9.72
N ALA A 44 -0.25 0.75 -9.88
CA ALA A 44 -0.84 2.08 -9.97
C ALA A 44 -0.76 2.83 -8.63
N ARG A 45 -0.98 2.14 -7.49
CA ARG A 45 -0.78 2.69 -6.14
C ARG A 45 0.66 3.15 -5.94
N ASP A 46 1.64 2.33 -6.31
CA ASP A 46 3.06 2.66 -6.14
C ASP A 46 3.46 3.89 -6.97
N VAL A 47 3.02 3.96 -8.24
CA VAL A 47 3.26 5.14 -9.10
C VAL A 47 2.54 6.38 -8.55
N LEU A 48 1.30 6.24 -8.08
CA LEU A 48 0.56 7.36 -7.48
C LEU A 48 1.30 7.92 -6.26
N VAL A 49 1.85 7.05 -5.42
CA VAL A 49 2.58 7.45 -4.20
C VAL A 49 3.94 8.07 -4.51
N SER A 50 4.69 7.51 -5.48
CA SER A 50 6.06 7.96 -5.76
C SER A 50 6.16 9.09 -6.78
N GLU A 51 5.23 9.16 -7.74
CA GLU A 51 5.34 10.02 -8.92
C GLU A 51 4.11 10.91 -9.14
N GLY A 52 3.03 10.60 -8.42
CA GLY A 52 1.75 11.33 -8.51
C GLY A 52 0.82 10.83 -9.61
N VAL A 53 -0.44 11.30 -9.58
CA VAL A 53 -1.52 10.82 -10.44
C VAL A 53 -1.25 11.01 -11.94
N GLY A 54 -0.49 12.04 -12.32
CA GLY A 54 -0.13 12.31 -13.71
C GLY A 54 0.66 11.18 -14.38
N GLU A 55 1.43 10.43 -13.59
CA GLU A 55 2.28 9.34 -14.09
C GLU A 55 1.61 7.96 -14.03
N VAL A 56 0.45 7.85 -13.43
CA VAL A 56 -0.38 6.63 -13.49
C VAL A 56 -0.91 6.47 -14.92
N LYS A 57 -0.06 5.99 -15.84
CA LYS A 57 -0.36 5.81 -17.26
C LYS A 57 -0.36 4.31 -17.61
N VAL A 58 -1.36 3.85 -18.39
CA VAL A 58 -1.49 2.42 -18.75
C VAL A 58 -0.21 1.86 -19.38
N LEU A 59 0.47 2.65 -20.23
CA LEU A 59 1.72 2.23 -20.85
C LEU A 59 2.86 2.09 -19.82
N ALA A 60 3.00 3.05 -18.92
CA ALA A 60 4.03 2.98 -17.87
C ALA A 60 3.81 1.79 -16.94
N LEU A 61 2.55 1.55 -16.55
CA LEU A 61 2.19 0.40 -15.72
C LEU A 61 2.45 -0.93 -16.42
N SER A 62 2.14 -1.04 -17.72
CA SER A 62 2.40 -2.27 -18.48
C SER A 62 3.89 -2.60 -18.58
N HIS A 63 4.75 -1.58 -18.75
CA HIS A 63 6.20 -1.76 -18.70
C HIS A 63 6.69 -2.19 -17.31
N ARG A 64 6.15 -1.59 -16.24
CA ARG A 64 6.53 -1.92 -14.87
C ARG A 64 6.15 -3.36 -14.49
N LEU A 65 5.05 -3.87 -15.04
CA LEU A 65 4.56 -5.23 -14.82
C LEU A 65 5.12 -6.26 -15.82
N ASP A 66 5.91 -5.82 -16.80
CA ASP A 66 6.43 -6.65 -17.90
C ASP A 66 5.31 -7.43 -18.63
N VAL A 67 4.22 -6.74 -18.96
CA VAL A 67 3.07 -7.32 -19.66
C VAL A 67 2.63 -6.45 -20.84
N SER A 68 1.85 -7.04 -21.76
CA SER A 68 1.28 -6.29 -22.87
C SER A 68 0.24 -5.28 -22.38
N ARG A 69 0.19 -4.09 -23.00
CA ARG A 69 -0.84 -3.08 -22.74
C ARG A 69 -2.27 -3.61 -22.91
N SER A 70 -2.47 -4.59 -23.81
CA SER A 70 -3.79 -5.18 -24.05
C SER A 70 -4.32 -5.95 -22.83
N SER A 71 -3.45 -6.50 -21.97
CA SER A 71 -3.87 -7.21 -20.76
C SER A 71 -4.54 -6.30 -19.71
N PHE A 72 -4.28 -5.00 -19.75
CA PHE A 72 -4.96 -4.01 -18.91
C PHE A 72 -6.48 -4.02 -19.18
N TYR A 73 -6.89 -4.06 -20.45
CA TYR A 73 -8.29 -3.96 -20.86
C TYR A 73 -9.12 -5.21 -20.55
N TRP A 74 -8.49 -6.27 -20.05
CA TRP A 74 -9.23 -7.41 -19.48
C TRP A 74 -9.82 -7.11 -18.10
N TYR A 75 -9.26 -6.12 -17.39
CA TYR A 75 -9.61 -5.79 -16.00
C TYR A 75 -10.27 -4.41 -15.87
N PHE A 76 -9.87 -3.46 -16.69
CA PHE A 76 -10.29 -2.06 -16.58
C PHE A 76 -10.69 -1.51 -17.94
N LYS A 77 -11.79 -0.75 -17.98
CA LYS A 77 -12.28 -0.11 -19.22
C LYS A 77 -11.31 0.95 -19.75
N ASN A 78 -10.74 1.71 -18.83
CA ASN A 78 -9.81 2.80 -19.11
C ASN A 78 -9.03 3.17 -17.83
N ARG A 79 -8.12 4.13 -17.96
CA ARG A 79 -7.33 4.66 -16.82
C ARG A 79 -8.21 5.16 -15.68
N GLN A 80 -9.33 5.84 -15.97
CA GLN A 80 -10.20 6.39 -14.94
C GLN A 80 -10.85 5.28 -14.10
N ASP A 81 -11.26 4.20 -14.74
CA ASP A 81 -11.82 3.02 -14.05
C ASP A 81 -10.81 2.44 -13.02
N LEU A 82 -9.52 2.35 -13.40
CA LEU A 82 -8.45 1.96 -12.48
C LEU A 82 -8.30 2.94 -11.30
N LEU A 83 -8.34 4.26 -11.58
CA LEU A 83 -8.20 5.30 -10.55
C LEU A 83 -9.41 5.33 -9.60
N ASP A 84 -10.61 5.12 -10.12
CA ASP A 84 -11.83 5.06 -9.30
C ASP A 84 -11.79 3.88 -8.35
N GLU A 85 -11.23 2.74 -8.79
CA GLU A 85 -11.04 1.59 -7.93
C GLU A 85 -9.95 1.77 -6.88
N LEU A 86 -8.87 2.48 -7.21
CA LEU A 86 -7.87 2.87 -6.20
C LEU A 86 -8.51 3.72 -5.10
N LEU A 87 -9.38 4.67 -5.46
CA LEU A 87 -10.11 5.48 -4.49
C LEU A 87 -11.07 4.65 -3.64
N LEU A 88 -11.80 3.71 -4.25
CA LEU A 88 -12.68 2.78 -3.51
C LEU A 88 -11.88 1.90 -2.54
N GLY A 89 -10.74 1.37 -2.98
CA GLY A 89 -9.85 0.57 -2.15
C GLY A 89 -9.28 1.37 -0.96
N TRP A 90 -8.89 2.62 -1.21
CA TRP A 90 -8.42 3.53 -0.16
C TRP A 90 -9.52 3.83 0.88
N GLU A 91 -10.73 4.15 0.46
CA GLU A 91 -11.86 4.38 1.37
C GLU A 91 -12.17 3.13 2.19
N ALA A 92 -12.25 1.98 1.52
CA ALA A 92 -12.53 0.70 2.15
C ALA A 92 -11.46 0.26 3.15
N ARG A 93 -10.20 0.63 2.95
CA ARG A 93 -9.11 0.33 3.87
C ARG A 93 -8.95 1.42 4.92
N ASN A 94 -8.58 2.63 4.51
CA ASN A 94 -8.14 3.68 5.42
C ASN A 94 -9.28 4.24 6.26
N THR A 95 -10.43 4.55 5.65
CA THR A 95 -11.55 5.15 6.40
C THR A 95 -12.22 4.12 7.28
N ARG A 96 -12.49 2.92 6.75
CA ARG A 96 -13.12 1.86 7.53
C ARG A 96 -12.28 1.45 8.73
N THR A 97 -10.97 1.30 8.57
CA THR A 97 -10.08 0.93 9.67
C THR A 97 -10.11 1.95 10.82
N ILE A 98 -10.07 3.25 10.52
CA ILE A 98 -10.21 4.28 11.57
C ILE A 98 -11.56 4.14 12.29
N VAL A 99 -12.64 3.98 11.54
CA VAL A 99 -13.99 3.81 12.12
C VAL A 99 -14.06 2.58 13.02
N GLU A 100 -13.55 1.44 12.57
CA GLU A 100 -13.55 0.18 13.32
C GLU A 100 -12.69 0.29 14.59
N ARG A 101 -11.49 0.86 14.49
CA ARG A 101 -10.59 1.04 15.63
C ARG A 101 -11.14 2.03 16.65
N CYS A 102 -11.72 3.13 16.22
CA CYS A 102 -12.43 4.05 17.14
C CYS A 102 -13.65 3.41 17.77
N ALA A 103 -14.32 2.45 17.12
CA ALA A 103 -15.47 1.74 17.65
C ALA A 103 -15.09 0.56 18.55
N ALA A 104 -13.82 0.10 18.51
CA ALA A 104 -13.36 -1.04 19.29
C ALA A 104 -13.57 -0.82 20.80
N PRO A 105 -13.92 -1.88 21.55
CA PRO A 105 -14.07 -1.81 23.00
C PRO A 105 -12.77 -1.34 23.67
N ALA A 106 -12.89 -0.41 24.59
CA ALA A 106 -11.81 0.03 25.46
C ALA A 106 -12.40 0.38 26.83
N LYS A 107 -11.72 -0.02 27.92
CA LYS A 107 -12.16 0.26 29.29
C LYS A 107 -11.87 1.72 29.67
N THR A 108 -10.80 2.27 29.15
CA THR A 108 -10.35 3.63 29.42
C THR A 108 -10.26 4.44 28.13
N ILE A 109 -10.22 5.77 28.27
CA ILE A 109 -9.94 6.66 27.13
C ILE A 109 -8.51 6.45 26.59
N THR A 110 -7.56 6.05 27.44
CA THR A 110 -6.20 5.68 27.02
C THR A 110 -6.24 4.55 26.00
N GLY A 111 -6.89 3.43 26.33
CA GLY A 111 -7.03 2.30 25.45
C GLY A 111 -7.77 2.64 24.14
N ALA A 112 -8.79 3.52 24.21
CA ALA A 112 -9.49 4.00 23.03
C ALA A 112 -8.59 4.81 22.09
N VAL A 113 -7.77 5.72 22.63
CA VAL A 113 -6.79 6.49 21.83
C VAL A 113 -5.67 5.58 21.31
N CYS A 114 -5.22 4.60 22.08
CA CYS A 114 -4.27 3.59 21.64
C CYS A 114 -4.84 2.75 20.46
N ASN A 115 -6.12 2.38 20.52
CA ASN A 115 -6.80 1.73 19.38
C ASN A 115 -6.75 2.58 18.10
N PHE A 116 -6.94 3.89 18.21
CA PHE A 116 -6.78 4.80 17.06
C PHE A 116 -5.33 4.82 16.57
N PHE A 117 -4.34 4.87 17.46
CA PHE A 117 -2.93 4.88 17.06
C PHE A 117 -2.47 3.59 16.38
N THR A 118 -3.10 2.44 16.66
CA THR A 118 -2.76 1.20 15.95
C THR A 118 -2.88 1.32 14.43
N CYS A 119 -3.80 2.17 13.93
CA CYS A 119 -3.91 2.44 12.50
C CYS A 119 -2.60 2.93 11.88
N PHE A 120 -1.80 3.67 12.61
CA PHE A 120 -0.64 4.39 12.10
C PHE A 120 0.70 3.75 12.44
N VAL A 121 0.71 2.79 13.35
CA VAL A 121 1.90 1.97 13.63
C VAL A 121 1.89 0.67 12.85
N ASP A 122 0.72 0.22 12.36
CA ASP A 122 0.60 -0.98 11.55
C ASP A 122 0.27 -0.64 10.08
N PRO A 123 1.26 -0.74 9.17
CA PRO A 123 1.07 -0.41 7.77
C PRO A 123 0.06 -1.32 7.05
N ARG A 124 -0.31 -2.46 7.65
CA ARG A 124 -1.37 -3.35 7.12
C ARG A 124 -2.76 -2.76 7.31
N LEU A 125 -2.93 -1.89 8.32
CA LEU A 125 -4.21 -1.29 8.69
C LEU A 125 -4.51 -0.01 7.92
N PHE A 126 -3.52 0.86 7.77
CA PHE A 126 -3.69 2.16 7.13
C PHE A 126 -2.53 2.46 6.20
N ASP A 127 -2.83 2.79 4.96
CA ASP A 127 -1.83 3.18 3.96
C ASP A 127 -1.61 4.70 4.00
N CYS A 128 -0.62 5.12 4.80
CA CYS A 128 -0.28 6.54 4.96
C CYS A 128 0.18 7.17 3.64
N GLY A 129 1.00 6.47 2.87
CA GLY A 129 1.50 6.96 1.59
C GLY A 129 0.38 7.20 0.59
N LEU A 130 -0.53 6.24 0.45
CA LEU A 130 -1.69 6.38 -0.43
C LEU A 130 -2.65 7.49 0.04
N ASP A 131 -2.91 7.61 1.36
CA ASP A 131 -3.76 8.68 1.90
C ASP A 131 -3.20 10.05 1.53
N PHE A 132 -1.91 10.24 1.67
CA PHE A 132 -1.25 11.49 1.33
C PHE A 132 -1.25 11.77 -0.18
N ALA A 133 -0.91 10.77 -1.01
CA ALA A 133 -0.92 10.90 -2.46
C ALA A 133 -2.31 11.27 -3.03
N ILE A 134 -3.38 10.71 -2.44
CA ILE A 134 -4.75 11.07 -2.80
C ILE A 134 -5.08 12.51 -2.36
N ARG A 135 -4.58 12.97 -1.21
CA ARG A 135 -4.74 14.37 -0.77
C ARG A 135 -4.02 15.35 -1.71
N GLU A 136 -2.83 15.02 -2.20
CA GLU A 136 -2.14 15.81 -3.22
C GLU A 136 -2.91 15.83 -4.55
N TRP A 137 -3.45 14.70 -4.97
CA TRP A 137 -4.31 14.61 -6.15
C TRP A 137 -5.57 15.48 -6.00
N ALA A 138 -6.23 15.42 -4.83
CA ALA A 138 -7.43 16.19 -4.51
C ALA A 138 -7.25 17.73 -4.60
N ARG A 139 -6.02 18.22 -4.49
CA ARG A 139 -5.75 19.67 -4.65
C ARG A 139 -6.04 20.20 -6.05
N ARG A 140 -6.06 19.32 -7.04
CA ARG A 140 -6.20 19.68 -8.46
C ARG A 140 -7.49 19.12 -9.08
N GLU A 141 -8.16 18.17 -8.41
CA GLU A 141 -9.36 17.51 -8.95
C GLU A 141 -10.52 17.57 -7.95
N ALA A 142 -11.53 18.37 -8.26
CA ALA A 142 -12.68 18.60 -7.40
C ALA A 142 -13.46 17.32 -7.03
N PRO A 143 -13.67 16.33 -7.93
CA PRO A 143 -14.33 15.07 -7.55
C PRO A 143 -13.57 14.29 -6.48
N VAL A 144 -12.23 14.27 -6.55
CA VAL A 144 -11.39 13.61 -5.55
C VAL A 144 -11.41 14.38 -4.23
N ARG A 145 -11.46 15.72 -4.30
CA ARG A 145 -11.59 16.57 -3.11
C ARG A 145 -12.87 16.26 -2.33
N LEU A 146 -14.00 16.09 -3.01
CA LEU A 146 -15.26 15.73 -2.36
C LEU A 146 -15.16 14.37 -1.62
N ARG A 147 -14.42 13.40 -2.17
CA ARG A 147 -14.20 12.11 -1.51
C ARG A 147 -13.33 12.24 -0.25
N ILE A 148 -12.28 13.07 -0.31
CA ILE A 148 -11.47 13.38 0.89
C ILE A 148 -12.32 14.05 1.97
N ASP A 149 -13.14 15.05 1.61
CA ASP A 149 -13.97 15.77 2.58
C ASP A 149 -14.99 14.85 3.25
N ALA A 150 -15.59 13.92 2.50
CA ALA A 150 -16.49 12.91 3.02
C ALA A 150 -15.77 11.91 3.94
N ALA A 151 -14.57 11.44 3.55
CA ALA A 151 -13.75 10.56 4.34
C ALA A 151 -13.32 11.21 5.66
N ASP A 152 -12.84 12.46 5.62
CA ASP A 152 -12.42 13.23 6.80
C ASP A 152 -13.60 13.47 7.75
N THR A 153 -14.78 13.82 7.23
CA THR A 153 -16.02 13.96 8.00
C THR A 153 -16.35 12.66 8.74
N THR A 154 -16.29 11.53 8.04
CA THR A 154 -16.57 10.20 8.62
C THR A 154 -15.57 9.82 9.69
N ARG A 155 -14.28 10.05 9.45
CA ARG A 155 -13.18 9.74 10.38
C ARG A 155 -13.26 10.60 11.64
N ILE A 156 -13.45 11.91 11.50
CA ILE A 156 -13.62 12.84 12.64
C ILE A 156 -14.85 12.43 13.46
N ALA A 157 -15.98 12.13 12.83
CA ALA A 157 -17.17 11.69 13.54
C ALA A 157 -16.94 10.39 14.34
N ALA A 158 -16.14 9.46 13.83
CA ALA A 158 -15.78 8.24 14.55
C ALA A 158 -14.93 8.54 15.79
N VAL A 159 -13.94 9.43 15.68
CA VAL A 159 -13.10 9.86 16.80
C VAL A 159 -13.93 10.65 17.82
N THR A 160 -14.83 11.54 17.39
CA THR A 160 -15.74 12.27 18.29
C THR A 160 -16.62 11.30 19.09
N LYS A 161 -17.19 10.29 18.44
CA LYS A 161 -17.99 9.26 19.10
C LYS A 161 -17.14 8.45 20.11
N MET A 162 -15.88 8.21 19.81
CA MET A 162 -14.95 7.54 20.72
C MET A 162 -14.80 8.35 22.01
N PHE A 163 -14.51 9.64 21.93
CA PHE A 163 -14.42 10.51 23.12
C PHE A 163 -15.75 10.60 23.89
N ALA A 164 -16.87 10.78 23.18
CA ALA A 164 -18.19 10.87 23.80
C ALA A 164 -18.55 9.61 24.62
N ARG A 165 -18.19 8.41 24.13
CA ARG A 165 -18.38 7.15 24.89
C ARG A 165 -17.60 7.09 26.20
N HIS A 166 -16.54 7.89 26.32
CA HIS A 166 -15.70 7.96 27.53
C HIS A 166 -16.02 9.18 28.41
N GLY A 167 -17.23 9.76 28.27
CA GLY A 167 -17.75 10.77 29.18
C GLY A 167 -17.39 12.21 28.83
N TYR A 168 -16.76 12.48 27.70
CA TYR A 168 -16.52 13.84 27.22
C TYR A 168 -17.84 14.43 26.70
N ASP A 169 -18.12 15.70 27.03
CA ASP A 169 -19.27 16.39 26.46
C ASP A 169 -19.12 16.60 24.94
N ALA A 170 -20.21 16.96 24.26
CA ALA A 170 -20.23 17.04 22.80
C ALA A 170 -19.20 18.03 22.22
N SER A 171 -18.99 19.17 22.89
CA SER A 171 -18.05 20.22 22.45
C SER A 171 -16.60 19.79 22.66
N ASP A 172 -16.29 19.23 23.84
CA ASP A 172 -14.95 18.77 24.17
C ASP A 172 -14.57 17.53 23.33
N ALA A 173 -15.50 16.60 23.11
CA ALA A 173 -15.31 15.45 22.25
C ALA A 173 -15.00 15.84 20.79
N ASP A 174 -15.74 16.79 20.18
CA ASP A 174 -15.45 17.27 18.83
C ASP A 174 -14.10 17.98 18.75
N THR A 175 -13.79 18.83 19.74
CA THR A 175 -12.53 19.58 19.79
C THR A 175 -11.33 18.61 19.88
N ARG A 176 -11.36 17.65 20.79
CA ARG A 176 -10.29 16.65 20.98
C ARG A 176 -10.14 15.74 19.77
N ALA A 177 -11.26 15.34 19.17
CA ALA A 177 -11.25 14.54 17.93
C ALA A 177 -10.52 15.26 16.81
N ARG A 178 -10.78 16.56 16.61
CA ARG A 178 -10.09 17.36 15.60
C ARG A 178 -8.62 17.54 15.90
N ILE A 179 -8.25 17.81 17.16
CA ILE A 179 -6.85 17.96 17.56
C ILE A 179 -6.10 16.64 17.27
N LEU A 180 -6.63 15.50 17.72
CA LEU A 180 -6.02 14.19 17.51
C LEU A 180 -5.90 13.85 16.02
N TYR A 181 -6.98 14.03 15.26
CA TYR A 181 -7.03 13.68 13.86
C TYR A 181 -6.10 14.55 13.00
N PHE A 182 -6.17 15.88 13.16
CA PHE A 182 -5.34 16.79 12.37
C PHE A 182 -3.88 16.77 12.77
N MET A 183 -3.54 16.50 14.04
CA MET A 183 -2.16 16.27 14.42
C MET A 183 -1.60 15.03 13.70
N GLN A 184 -2.35 13.94 13.67
CA GLN A 184 -1.92 12.73 12.96
C GLN A 184 -1.75 12.96 11.46
N LEU A 185 -2.67 13.70 10.81
CA LEU A 185 -2.51 14.12 9.42
C LEU A 185 -1.27 15.00 9.23
N GLY A 186 -0.97 15.89 10.17
CA GLY A 186 0.22 16.74 10.13
C GLY A 186 1.51 15.95 10.09
N TYR A 187 1.62 14.86 10.84
CA TYR A 187 2.77 13.95 10.81
C TYR A 187 3.03 13.40 9.40
N HIS A 188 1.97 13.02 8.69
CA HIS A 188 2.10 12.49 7.33
C HIS A 188 2.30 13.60 6.30
N ALA A 189 1.59 14.72 6.45
CA ALA A 189 1.67 15.84 5.51
C ALA A 189 3.04 16.53 5.51
N LEU A 190 3.73 16.53 6.65
CA LEU A 190 5.06 17.12 6.80
C LEU A 190 6.18 16.11 6.56
N ASP A 191 5.86 14.86 6.22
CA ASP A 191 6.84 13.77 6.05
C ASP A 191 7.82 13.69 7.25
N VAL A 192 7.28 13.75 8.47
CA VAL A 192 8.11 13.75 9.69
C VAL A 192 8.82 12.41 9.82
N ARG A 193 10.12 12.40 9.53
CA ARG A 193 11.00 11.21 9.56
C ARG A 193 11.64 11.06 10.92
N GLU A 194 10.90 10.49 11.85
CA GLU A 194 11.40 10.15 13.17
C GLU A 194 11.45 8.63 13.33
N GLU A 195 12.47 8.16 14.04
CA GLU A 195 12.56 6.76 14.46
C GLU A 195 11.32 6.36 15.27
N MET A 196 10.79 5.18 15.01
CA MET A 196 9.57 4.69 15.68
C MET A 196 9.73 4.67 17.21
N ALA A 197 10.91 4.26 17.71
CA ALA A 197 11.20 4.28 19.13
C ALA A 197 11.04 5.69 19.75
N LEU A 198 11.49 6.74 19.06
CA LEU A 198 11.33 8.12 19.50
C LEU A 198 9.85 8.56 19.49
N ARG A 199 9.09 8.14 18.48
CA ARG A 199 7.64 8.41 18.43
C ARG A 199 6.90 7.71 19.59
N LEU A 200 7.23 6.44 19.83
CA LEU A 200 6.62 5.64 20.88
C LEU A 200 6.96 6.19 22.28
N SER A 201 8.16 6.75 22.49
CA SER A 201 8.52 7.36 23.78
C SER A 201 7.68 8.58 24.16
N ARG A 202 6.96 9.18 23.18
CA ARG A 202 6.08 10.34 23.41
C ARG A 202 4.60 9.97 23.58
N VAL A 203 4.24 8.69 23.42
CA VAL A 203 2.82 8.26 23.39
C VAL A 203 2.11 8.63 24.68
N GLU A 204 2.74 8.45 25.85
CA GLU A 204 2.16 8.85 27.14
C GLU A 204 1.80 10.34 27.15
N GLY A 205 2.75 11.20 26.75
CA GLY A 205 2.55 12.64 26.65
C GLY A 205 1.45 13.02 25.65
N TYR A 206 1.38 12.33 24.52
CA TYR A 206 0.31 12.54 23.54
C TYR A 206 -1.05 12.14 24.09
N VAL A 207 -1.17 10.96 24.71
CA VAL A 207 -2.44 10.53 25.32
C VAL A 207 -2.89 11.54 26.36
N ARG A 208 -2.02 11.98 27.28
CA ARG A 208 -2.33 13.04 28.27
C ARG A 208 -2.78 14.32 27.58
N GLY A 209 -2.06 14.78 26.56
CA GLY A 209 -2.39 16.01 25.82
C GLY A 209 -3.73 15.95 25.11
N PHE A 210 -4.07 14.82 24.48
CA PHE A 210 -5.34 14.67 23.76
C PHE A 210 -6.53 14.45 24.68
N THR A 211 -6.33 13.71 25.78
CA THR A 211 -7.43 13.33 26.66
C THR A 211 -7.63 14.30 27.81
N GLY A 212 -6.59 15.01 28.22
CA GLY A 212 -6.61 15.81 29.44
C GLY A 212 -6.67 14.95 30.73
N ALA A 213 -6.48 13.63 30.60
CA ALA A 213 -6.50 12.69 31.71
C ALA A 213 -5.15 12.01 31.87
N GLU A 214 -4.85 11.51 33.08
CA GLU A 214 -3.67 10.67 33.29
C GLU A 214 -3.84 9.35 32.53
N PRO A 215 -2.82 8.96 31.73
CA PRO A 215 -2.87 7.73 30.94
C PRO A 215 -2.89 6.48 31.80
N ASP A 216 -3.70 5.49 31.42
CA ASP A 216 -3.68 4.17 32.05
C ASP A 216 -2.41 3.41 31.63
N VAL A 217 -1.63 2.96 32.62
CA VAL A 217 -0.32 2.32 32.41
C VAL A 217 -0.46 0.97 31.68
N SER A 218 -1.52 0.20 31.99
CA SER A 218 -1.75 -1.09 31.37
C SER A 218 -2.06 -0.95 29.87
N ASP A 219 -2.97 -0.02 29.54
CA ASP A 219 -3.34 0.23 28.13
C ASP A 219 -2.15 0.76 27.31
N LEU A 220 -1.29 1.61 27.91
CA LEU A 220 -0.05 2.06 27.27
C LEU A 220 0.92 0.90 27.01
N SER A 221 1.13 0.04 28.04
CA SER A 221 2.02 -1.12 27.91
C SER A 221 1.56 -2.08 26.83
N ASP A 222 0.27 -2.35 26.75
CA ASP A 222 -0.32 -3.21 25.73
C ASP A 222 -0.11 -2.63 24.32
N PHE A 223 -0.33 -1.33 24.16
CA PHE A 223 -0.10 -0.64 22.88
C PHE A 223 1.38 -0.65 22.46
N LEU A 224 2.31 -0.36 23.39
CA LEU A 224 3.73 -0.35 23.10
C LEU A 224 4.23 -1.75 22.68
N SER A 225 3.79 -2.79 23.40
CA SER A 225 4.09 -4.19 23.04
C SER A 225 3.56 -4.57 21.65
N TYR A 226 2.35 -4.11 21.32
CA TYR A 226 1.79 -4.29 19.98
C TYR A 226 2.65 -3.60 18.91
N ALA A 227 3.00 -2.33 19.13
CA ALA A 227 3.80 -1.55 18.18
C ALA A 227 5.18 -2.16 17.92
N GLU A 228 5.84 -2.68 18.96
CA GLU A 228 7.11 -3.41 18.85
C GLU A 228 6.97 -4.67 18.01
N THR A 229 5.92 -5.46 18.26
CA THR A 229 5.63 -6.69 17.49
C THR A 229 5.44 -6.39 16.00
N VAL A 230 4.70 -5.33 15.68
CA VAL A 230 4.48 -4.90 14.29
C VAL A 230 5.76 -4.40 13.64
N GLY A 231 6.58 -3.64 14.38
CA GLY A 231 7.86 -3.11 13.88
C GLY A 231 8.90 -4.20 13.55
N GLN A 232 8.79 -5.38 14.19
CA GLN A 232 9.67 -6.52 13.95
C GLN A 232 9.19 -7.43 12.80
N ALA A 233 7.94 -7.29 12.36
CA ALA A 233 7.41 -8.06 11.25
C ALA A 233 8.12 -7.68 9.94
N PRO A 234 8.55 -8.64 9.09
CA PRO A 234 9.14 -8.33 7.80
C PRO A 234 8.15 -7.50 6.98
N GLN A 235 8.57 -6.29 6.63
CA GLN A 235 7.78 -5.42 5.75
C GLN A 235 7.92 -5.95 4.33
N ASN A 236 7.02 -6.86 3.93
CA ASN A 236 6.87 -7.26 2.53
C ASN A 236 6.16 -6.11 1.80
N PHE A 237 6.95 -5.24 1.20
CA PHE A 237 6.52 -4.19 0.27
C PHE A 237 6.42 -4.74 -1.14
#